data_3263a61eb4015528a0388e1692fc1c2b
#
_entry.id   3263a61eb4015528a0388e1692fc1c2b
#
_cell.length_a   1.000
_cell.length_b   1.000
_cell.length_c   1.000
_cell.angle_alpha   90.00
_cell.angle_beta   90.00
_cell.angle_gamma   90.00
#
_symmetry.space_group_name_H-M   'P 1'
#
loop_
_entity.id
_entity.type
_entity.pdbx_description
1 polymer ?
#
loop_
_entity_poly.entity_id
_entity_poly.type
_entity_poly.pdbx_seq_one_letter_code
_entity_poly.pdbx_strand_id
1 'polypeptide(L)'
;MPVTGTANSAPSASAALRLQPLLNATASAIEYDFVYTSNRTEDFVTAPASETKPRTIVLIHGLFLTHSSWDQWLTRYRARGFNVLAPGWPGLEGSVEELRSDPTPLTKLDIKTVVDHLAAFIQGLDSLPIVMGHSFGGLFAQLLGYRGLATAVVGIDPGAPAGVLALPFSTLKASAPVLANPLNIGKATMLTPEQFHYAFTNTASEDEAKQLYDRYAIPCANRILFEGAFENFVPHSPAHVDVKAARPPILLIAGGEDNLVTADYTRANFKLIDHAPNITAFKEFPGRPHFTGAVSGWEAVADYALDWALAPAATEPTG
;
A
#
# COMPACT_ATOMS: atom_id res chain seq x y z
N MET A 1 43.72 -25.56 52.62
CA MET A 1 43.02 -25.88 53.88
C MET A 1 41.63 -25.32 53.86
N PRO A 2 40.72 -26.05 54.32
CA PRO A 2 39.39 -26.33 53.67
C PRO A 2 38.32 -25.59 54.48
N VAL A 3 37.07 -25.69 53.93
CA VAL A 3 35.86 -26.20 54.64
C VAL A 3 34.66 -25.83 53.82
N THR A 4 34.05 -26.73 53.14
CA THR A 4 32.89 -27.58 53.36
C THR A 4 31.54 -26.89 53.53
N GLY A 5 30.66 -27.31 52.68
CA GLY A 5 29.38 -27.91 52.96
C GLY A 5 28.21 -26.99 52.62
N THR A 6 27.12 -27.39 52.08
CA THR A 6 26.44 -28.66 51.90
C THR A 6 25.30 -28.44 50.88
N ALA A 7 25.02 -29.49 50.15
CA ALA A 7 23.89 -29.61 49.23
C ALA A 7 22.54 -29.55 49.96
N ASN A 8 21.52 -29.09 49.24
CA ASN A 8 20.21 -29.73 49.39
C ASN A 8 19.41 -29.75 48.04
N SER A 9 18.90 -30.90 47.83
CA SER A 9 18.36 -31.49 46.64
C SER A 9 16.95 -30.99 46.25
N ALA A 10 16.74 -30.95 44.96
CA ALA A 10 15.41 -30.92 44.35
C ALA A 10 14.65 -32.26 44.50
N PRO A 11 13.35 -32.27 44.24
CA PRO A 11 12.81 -33.41 43.53
C PRO A 11 12.16 -33.01 42.21
N SER A 12 12.52 -33.77 41.17
CA SER A 12 11.89 -33.87 39.87
C SER A 12 10.52 -34.54 39.98
N ALA A 13 9.55 -34.00 39.24
CA ALA A 13 8.36 -34.80 38.87
C ALA A 13 8.11 -34.66 37.37
N SER A 14 8.57 -35.70 36.66
CA SER A 14 8.20 -35.98 35.29
C SER A 14 6.83 -36.69 35.29
N ALA A 15 5.83 -36.07 34.63
CA ALA A 15 4.57 -36.72 34.33
C ALA A 15 4.54 -37.05 32.81
N ALA A 16 4.81 -38.28 32.50
CA ALA A 16 4.66 -38.82 31.16
C ALA A 16 3.18 -39.10 30.83
N LEU A 17 2.65 -38.42 29.81
CA LEU A 17 1.34 -38.74 29.23
C LEU A 17 1.47 -40.03 28.37
N ARG A 18 0.72 -41.04 28.72
CA ARG A 18 0.48 -42.20 27.85
C ARG A 18 -0.75 -41.97 27.01
N LEU A 19 -0.59 -41.89 25.70
CA LEU A 19 -1.65 -42.00 24.71
C LEU A 19 -1.93 -43.45 24.39
N GLN A 20 -3.17 -43.94 24.55
CA GLN A 20 -3.65 -45.17 23.93
C GLN A 20 -4.60 -44.79 22.80
N PRO A 21 -4.49 -45.38 21.60
CA PRO A 21 -5.41 -45.20 20.51
C PRO A 21 -6.60 -46.19 20.59
N LEU A 22 -7.83 -45.64 20.54
CA LEU A 22 -9.01 -46.43 20.18
C LEU A 22 -9.28 -46.23 18.68
N LEU A 23 -9.13 -47.29 17.93
CA LEU A 23 -9.55 -47.42 16.54
C LEU A 23 -11.04 -47.77 16.47
N ASN A 24 -11.71 -47.12 15.52
CA ASN A 24 -13.01 -47.37 14.90
C ASN A 24 -14.17 -46.46 15.38
N ALA A 25 -14.49 -45.44 14.55
CA ALA A 25 -15.81 -45.22 13.97
C ALA A 25 -15.82 -43.88 13.18
N THR A 26 -16.33 -43.95 12.00
CA THR A 26 -16.98 -42.99 11.07
C THR A 26 -17.08 -41.54 11.48
N ALA A 27 -16.74 -40.65 10.50
CA ALA A 27 -16.77 -39.19 10.54
C ALA A 27 -18.09 -38.61 11.05
N SER A 28 -18.02 -37.85 12.12
CA SER A 28 -18.85 -36.66 12.42
C SER A 28 -18.24 -35.94 13.63
N ALA A 29 -18.21 -34.60 13.53
CA ALA A 29 -17.87 -33.58 14.52
C ALA A 29 -17.32 -34.05 15.89
N ILE A 30 -16.06 -33.71 16.16
CA ILE A 30 -15.47 -33.89 17.49
C ILE A 30 -15.61 -32.55 18.23
N GLU A 31 -16.55 -32.50 19.16
CA GLU A 31 -16.59 -31.54 20.25
C GLU A 31 -15.62 -32.03 21.33
N TYR A 32 -14.69 -31.17 21.76
CA TYR A 32 -13.84 -31.45 22.92
C TYR A 32 -14.47 -30.83 24.16
N ASP A 33 -15.13 -31.63 24.99
CA ASP A 33 -15.49 -31.29 26.37
C ASP A 33 -14.28 -31.52 27.27
N PHE A 34 -13.68 -30.42 27.75
CA PHE A 34 -12.73 -30.47 28.87
C PHE A 34 -13.49 -30.28 30.18
N VAL A 35 -13.76 -31.37 30.89
CA VAL A 35 -14.22 -31.29 32.27
C VAL A 35 -13.00 -31.13 33.18
N TYR A 36 -12.78 -29.90 33.69
CA TYR A 36 -11.82 -29.62 34.73
C TYR A 36 -12.57 -29.39 36.04
N THR A 37 -12.56 -30.38 36.95
CA THR A 37 -13.04 -30.18 38.32
C THR A 37 -11.91 -29.65 39.18
N SER A 38 -11.91 -28.36 39.45
CA SER A 38 -11.09 -27.74 40.51
C SER A 38 -12.01 -26.85 41.35
N ASN A 39 -12.27 -27.29 42.58
CA ASN A 39 -12.86 -26.47 43.63
C ASN A 39 -11.79 -25.47 44.11
N ARG A 40 -11.74 -24.28 43.53
CA ARG A 40 -11.27 -23.05 44.16
C ARG A 40 -12.01 -21.88 43.50
N THR A 41 -12.90 -21.26 44.26
CA THR A 41 -13.38 -19.92 43.99
C THR A 41 -12.24 -18.94 44.17
N GLU A 42 -11.47 -18.71 43.12
CA GLU A 42 -10.62 -17.53 42.98
C GLU A 42 -11.35 -16.57 42.05
N ASP A 43 -11.70 -15.41 42.59
CA ASP A 43 -12.23 -14.28 41.82
C ASP A 43 -11.23 -13.92 40.72
N PHE A 44 -11.51 -14.38 39.49
CA PHE A 44 -10.84 -13.87 38.31
C PHE A 44 -11.29 -12.42 38.12
N VAL A 45 -10.54 -11.49 38.72
CA VAL A 45 -10.55 -10.11 38.22
C VAL A 45 -10.04 -10.17 36.80
N THR A 46 -10.94 -10.18 35.83
CA THR A 46 -10.60 -9.97 34.45
C THR A 46 -9.96 -8.59 34.37
N ALA A 47 -8.64 -8.55 34.19
CA ALA A 47 -7.95 -7.33 33.87
C ALA A 47 -8.69 -6.73 32.64
N PRO A 48 -9.01 -5.42 32.63
CA PRO A 48 -9.65 -4.82 31.49
C PRO A 48 -8.76 -5.12 30.28
N ALA A 49 -9.39 -5.65 29.21
CA ALA A 49 -8.71 -5.86 27.96
C ALA A 49 -8.03 -4.52 27.62
N SER A 50 -6.70 -4.51 27.54
CA SER A 50 -5.97 -3.34 27.10
C SER A 50 -6.59 -2.96 25.74
N GLU A 51 -7.27 -1.82 25.69
CA GLU A 51 -7.76 -1.26 24.42
C GLU A 51 -6.51 -0.94 23.58
N THR A 52 -6.07 -1.92 22.79
CA THR A 52 -5.02 -1.68 21.82
C THR A 52 -5.61 -0.74 20.79
N LYS A 53 -5.05 0.48 20.69
CA LYS A 53 -5.46 1.45 19.68
C LYS A 53 -5.47 0.75 18.30
N PRO A 54 -6.51 0.96 17.47
CA PRO A 54 -6.58 0.34 16.16
C PRO A 54 -5.36 0.74 15.33
N ARG A 55 -4.80 -0.21 14.57
CA ARG A 55 -3.68 0.08 13.65
C ARG A 55 -4.09 1.13 12.64
N THR A 56 -3.20 2.08 12.38
CA THR A 56 -3.45 3.15 11.41
C THR A 56 -2.98 2.73 10.01
N ILE A 57 -3.82 3.02 9.01
CA ILE A 57 -3.51 2.87 7.59
C ILE A 57 -3.61 4.25 6.95
N VAL A 58 -2.58 4.63 6.19
CA VAL A 58 -2.55 5.86 5.39
C VAL A 58 -2.63 5.50 3.92
N LEU A 59 -3.61 6.07 3.21
CA LEU A 59 -3.87 5.84 1.79
C LEU A 59 -3.49 7.08 0.98
N ILE A 60 -2.58 6.95 0.01
CA ILE A 60 -2.03 8.06 -0.78
C ILE A 60 -2.49 7.94 -2.23
N HIS A 61 -3.23 8.96 -2.72
CA HIS A 61 -3.74 8.98 -4.09
C HIS A 61 -2.65 9.29 -5.13
N GLY A 62 -2.94 8.97 -6.40
CA GLY A 62 -2.08 9.27 -7.54
C GLY A 62 -2.35 10.63 -8.20
N LEU A 63 -1.63 10.91 -9.29
CA LEU A 63 -1.93 12.03 -10.19
C LEU A 63 -3.32 11.87 -10.82
N PHE A 64 -3.92 12.96 -11.25
CA PHE A 64 -5.26 13.05 -11.82
C PHE A 64 -6.40 12.70 -10.86
N LEU A 65 -6.11 12.44 -9.59
CA LEU A 65 -7.05 12.00 -8.57
C LEU A 65 -6.91 12.83 -7.29
N THR A 66 -7.89 12.71 -6.39
CA THR A 66 -7.85 13.26 -5.03
C THR A 66 -7.93 12.12 -4.00
N HIS A 67 -7.85 12.47 -2.72
CA HIS A 67 -8.05 11.54 -1.61
C HIS A 67 -9.40 10.81 -1.67
N SER A 68 -10.43 11.40 -2.31
CA SER A 68 -11.76 10.76 -2.47
C SER A 68 -11.73 9.48 -3.30
N SER A 69 -10.67 9.25 -4.11
CA SER A 69 -10.48 7.99 -4.82
C SER A 69 -10.36 6.77 -3.89
N TRP A 70 -10.13 7.01 -2.60
CA TRP A 70 -10.02 5.99 -1.57
C TRP A 70 -11.30 5.78 -0.73
N ASP A 71 -12.43 6.48 -1.01
CA ASP A 71 -13.65 6.42 -0.19
C ASP A 71 -14.16 4.99 0.07
N GLN A 72 -14.08 4.13 -0.96
CA GLN A 72 -14.50 2.72 -0.85
C GLN A 72 -13.56 1.92 0.07
N TRP A 73 -12.24 2.13 -0.04
CA TRP A 73 -11.23 1.50 0.81
C TRP A 73 -11.32 1.99 2.25
N LEU A 74 -11.53 3.29 2.45
CA LEU A 74 -11.77 3.88 3.77
C LEU A 74 -12.93 3.17 4.47
N THR A 75 -14.06 3.02 3.77
CA THR A 75 -15.26 2.34 4.30
C THR A 75 -14.95 0.88 4.63
N ARG A 76 -14.31 0.14 3.69
CA ARG A 76 -14.00 -1.28 3.85
C ARG A 76 -13.06 -1.55 5.02
N TYR A 77 -11.98 -0.80 5.12
CA TYR A 77 -10.97 -1.03 6.16
C TYR A 77 -11.43 -0.54 7.53
N ARG A 78 -12.20 0.54 7.60
CA ARG A 78 -12.85 0.98 8.85
C ARG A 78 -13.81 -0.08 9.38
N ALA A 79 -14.58 -0.73 8.51
CA ALA A 79 -15.45 -1.85 8.87
C ALA A 79 -14.68 -3.07 9.43
N ARG A 80 -13.37 -3.19 9.10
CA ARG A 80 -12.46 -4.21 9.65
C ARG A 80 -11.74 -3.74 10.94
N GLY A 81 -12.11 -2.58 11.50
CA GLY A 81 -11.60 -2.09 12.79
C GLY A 81 -10.29 -1.30 12.69
N PHE A 82 -9.89 -0.81 11.51
CA PHE A 82 -8.68 0.01 11.34
C PHE A 82 -8.98 1.51 11.45
N ASN A 83 -8.02 2.28 11.95
CA ASN A 83 -8.02 3.73 11.77
C ASN A 83 -7.47 4.04 10.38
N VAL A 84 -8.32 4.55 9.47
CA VAL A 84 -7.93 4.75 8.06
C VAL A 84 -8.00 6.21 7.70
N LEU A 85 -6.91 6.75 7.19
CA LEU A 85 -6.70 8.14 6.84
C LEU A 85 -6.28 8.23 5.37
N ALA A 86 -6.83 9.20 4.65
CA ALA A 86 -6.45 9.51 3.28
C ALA A 86 -6.11 11.01 3.19
N PRO A 87 -4.87 11.42 3.50
CA PRO A 87 -4.48 12.81 3.38
C PRO A 87 -4.49 13.25 1.92
N GLY A 88 -4.99 14.46 1.66
CA GLY A 88 -4.80 15.15 0.39
C GLY A 88 -3.36 15.63 0.21
N TRP A 89 -2.95 15.92 -1.01
CA TRP A 89 -1.73 16.68 -1.27
C TRP A 89 -1.93 18.16 -0.96
N PRO A 90 -0.87 18.93 -0.72
CA PRO A 90 -1.01 20.35 -0.39
C PRO A 90 -1.82 21.11 -1.43
N GLY A 91 -2.85 21.84 -0.99
CA GLY A 91 -3.72 22.63 -1.86
C GLY A 91 -4.80 21.82 -2.60
N LEU A 92 -4.95 20.51 -2.28
CA LEU A 92 -6.01 19.65 -2.86
C LEU A 92 -7.10 19.30 -1.85
N GLU A 93 -7.44 20.26 -0.98
CA GLU A 93 -8.48 20.12 0.03
C GLU A 93 -9.90 20.38 -0.54
N GLY A 94 -9.99 20.97 -1.74
CA GLY A 94 -11.24 21.24 -2.43
C GLY A 94 -11.91 20.02 -3.03
N SER A 95 -13.17 20.19 -3.43
CA SER A 95 -13.92 19.19 -4.21
C SER A 95 -13.32 18.99 -5.61
N VAL A 96 -13.71 17.90 -6.27
CA VAL A 96 -13.32 17.63 -7.67
C VAL A 96 -13.75 18.78 -8.59
N GLU A 97 -14.94 19.34 -8.39
CA GLU A 97 -15.48 20.46 -9.17
C GLU A 97 -14.68 21.74 -8.95
N GLU A 98 -14.31 22.04 -7.71
CA GLU A 98 -13.48 23.20 -7.39
C GLU A 98 -12.09 23.09 -8.01
N LEU A 99 -11.44 21.94 -7.92
CA LEU A 99 -10.12 21.70 -8.51
C LEU A 99 -10.13 21.68 -10.04
N ARG A 100 -11.25 21.31 -10.66
CA ARG A 100 -11.45 21.46 -12.11
C ARG A 100 -11.63 22.89 -12.53
N SER A 101 -12.33 23.69 -11.73
CA SER A 101 -12.60 25.10 -12.02
C SER A 101 -11.39 26.00 -11.76
N ASP A 102 -10.60 25.71 -10.72
CA ASP A 102 -9.34 26.40 -10.42
C ASP A 102 -8.20 25.39 -10.12
N PRO A 103 -7.47 24.97 -11.15
CA PRO A 103 -6.34 24.07 -11.00
C PRO A 103 -5.05 24.74 -10.55
N THR A 104 -5.06 26.02 -10.17
CA THR A 104 -3.88 26.79 -9.76
C THR A 104 -3.05 26.11 -8.67
N PRO A 105 -3.63 25.50 -7.63
CA PRO A 105 -2.86 24.79 -6.60
C PRO A 105 -1.97 23.67 -7.17
N LEU A 106 -2.45 22.93 -8.18
CA LEU A 106 -1.72 21.84 -8.82
C LEU A 106 -0.45 22.30 -9.54
N THR A 107 -0.41 23.54 -10.03
CA THR A 107 0.74 24.09 -10.78
C THR A 107 1.97 24.31 -9.91
N LYS A 108 1.82 24.31 -8.59
CA LYS A 108 2.88 24.59 -7.60
C LYS A 108 3.48 23.33 -7.00
N LEU A 109 2.88 22.15 -7.26
CA LEU A 109 3.31 20.89 -6.68
C LEU A 109 4.51 20.28 -7.41
N ASP A 110 5.42 19.70 -6.63
CA ASP A 110 6.51 18.85 -7.06
C ASP A 110 6.61 17.63 -6.15
N ILE A 111 7.40 16.62 -6.53
CA ILE A 111 7.56 15.37 -5.77
C ILE A 111 8.01 15.67 -4.33
N LYS A 112 9.01 16.55 -4.17
CA LYS A 112 9.57 16.88 -2.86
C LYS A 112 8.52 17.49 -1.93
N THR A 113 7.78 18.48 -2.41
CA THR A 113 6.75 19.18 -1.63
C THR A 113 5.67 18.22 -1.14
N VAL A 114 5.19 17.31 -2.01
CA VAL A 114 4.16 16.34 -1.63
C VAL A 114 4.70 15.32 -0.63
N VAL A 115 5.89 14.75 -0.88
CA VAL A 115 6.47 13.74 0.02
C VAL A 115 6.80 14.33 1.40
N ASP A 116 7.30 15.57 1.47
CA ASP A 116 7.59 16.23 2.75
C ASP A 116 6.32 16.56 3.52
N HIS A 117 5.23 16.97 2.85
CA HIS A 117 3.92 17.16 3.46
C HIS A 117 3.38 15.84 4.06
N LEU A 118 3.41 14.75 3.28
CA LEU A 118 2.98 13.44 3.75
C LEU A 118 3.86 12.91 4.89
N ALA A 119 5.17 13.17 4.86
CA ALA A 119 6.07 12.81 5.93
C ALA A 119 5.72 13.56 7.24
N ALA A 120 5.47 14.87 7.15
CA ALA A 120 5.03 15.66 8.31
C ALA A 120 3.69 15.18 8.86
N PHE A 121 2.73 14.83 7.98
CA PHE A 121 1.45 14.24 8.38
C PHE A 121 1.66 12.94 9.17
N ILE A 122 2.48 12.00 8.67
CA ILE A 122 2.73 10.71 9.33
C ILE A 122 3.48 10.91 10.67
N GLN A 123 4.44 11.83 10.73
CA GLN A 123 5.17 12.14 11.97
C GLN A 123 4.27 12.72 13.07
N GLY A 124 3.11 13.28 12.72
CA GLY A 124 2.10 13.74 13.67
C GLY A 124 1.20 12.63 14.22
N LEU A 125 1.33 11.37 13.74
CA LEU A 125 0.54 10.24 14.23
C LEU A 125 1.15 9.65 15.49
N ASP A 126 0.31 9.05 16.33
CA ASP A 126 0.74 8.39 17.59
C ASP A 126 1.67 7.18 17.36
N SER A 127 1.61 6.56 16.18
CA SER A 127 2.40 5.37 15.81
C SER A 127 2.59 5.29 14.30
N LEU A 128 3.65 4.58 13.86
CA LEU A 128 3.91 4.36 12.44
C LEU A 128 2.75 3.58 11.79
N PRO A 129 2.19 4.06 10.67
CA PRO A 129 1.09 3.42 9.96
C PRO A 129 1.58 2.32 9.00
N ILE A 130 0.63 1.53 8.48
CA ILE A 130 0.75 0.90 7.17
C ILE A 130 0.51 2.02 6.14
N VAL A 131 1.38 2.15 5.14
CA VAL A 131 1.23 3.15 4.07
C VAL A 131 0.92 2.44 2.76
N MET A 132 -0.19 2.79 2.14
CA MET A 132 -0.59 2.25 0.83
C MET A 132 -0.75 3.42 -0.14
N GLY A 133 -0.35 3.23 -1.39
CA GLY A 133 -0.47 4.30 -2.39
C GLY A 133 -0.71 3.75 -3.79
N HIS A 134 -1.46 4.53 -4.59
CA HIS A 134 -1.77 4.24 -5.98
C HIS A 134 -0.95 5.13 -6.90
N SER A 135 -0.39 4.57 -7.97
CA SER A 135 0.33 5.33 -9.00
C SER A 135 1.49 6.15 -8.40
N PHE A 136 1.53 7.46 -8.58
CA PHE A 136 2.51 8.34 -7.89
C PHE A 136 2.37 8.27 -6.36
N GLY A 137 1.17 8.07 -5.83
CA GLY A 137 1.01 7.79 -4.39
C GLY A 137 1.74 6.51 -3.96
N GLY A 138 1.84 5.51 -4.85
CA GLY A 138 2.63 4.30 -4.64
C GLY A 138 4.13 4.55 -4.66
N LEU A 139 4.64 5.48 -5.49
CA LEU A 139 6.00 5.98 -5.40
C LEU A 139 6.22 6.69 -4.05
N PHE A 140 5.32 7.59 -3.67
CA PHE A 140 5.46 8.33 -2.40
C PHE A 140 5.41 7.41 -1.19
N ALA A 141 4.58 6.36 -1.22
CA ALA A 141 4.55 5.34 -0.17
C ALA A 141 5.90 4.62 -0.05
N GLN A 142 6.56 4.28 -1.16
CA GLN A 142 7.90 3.70 -1.17
C GLN A 142 8.93 4.68 -0.57
N LEU A 143 8.94 5.95 -1.02
CA LEU A 143 9.85 6.99 -0.51
C LEU A 143 9.69 7.20 1.00
N LEU A 144 8.45 7.22 1.50
CA LEU A 144 8.15 7.30 2.94
C LEU A 144 8.63 6.05 3.69
N GLY A 145 8.49 4.87 3.09
CA GLY A 145 9.06 3.63 3.62
C GLY A 145 10.57 3.71 3.78
N TYR A 146 11.32 4.19 2.77
CA TYR A 146 12.77 4.41 2.84
C TYR A 146 13.16 5.50 3.86
N ARG A 147 12.26 6.41 4.21
CA ARG A 147 12.44 7.37 5.33
C ARG A 147 12.09 6.78 6.71
N GLY A 148 11.73 5.49 6.81
CA GLY A 148 11.37 4.83 8.07
C GLY A 148 10.00 5.25 8.61
N LEU A 149 9.09 5.76 7.78
CA LEU A 149 7.79 6.32 8.17
C LEU A 149 6.62 5.35 7.96
N ALA A 150 6.89 4.04 7.89
CA ALA A 150 5.86 3.02 7.72
C ALA A 150 6.24 1.72 8.44
N THR A 151 5.24 0.92 8.85
CA THR A 151 5.44 -0.46 9.33
C THR A 151 5.41 -1.48 8.20
N ALA A 152 4.66 -1.18 7.13
CA ALA A 152 4.62 -1.91 5.85
C ALA A 152 4.20 -0.92 4.75
N VAL A 153 4.59 -1.19 3.51
CA VAL A 153 4.25 -0.38 2.34
C VAL A 153 3.54 -1.25 1.31
N VAL A 154 2.49 -0.72 0.68
CA VAL A 154 1.83 -1.31 -0.48
C VAL A 154 1.76 -0.28 -1.59
N GLY A 155 2.43 -0.55 -2.71
CA GLY A 155 2.27 0.20 -3.95
C GLY A 155 1.29 -0.50 -4.88
N ILE A 156 0.26 0.21 -5.33
CA ILE A 156 -0.76 -0.29 -6.26
C ILE A 156 -0.55 0.43 -7.58
N ASP A 157 -0.19 -0.31 -8.63
CA ASP A 157 0.23 0.23 -9.93
C ASP A 157 1.27 1.37 -9.77
N PRO A 158 2.33 1.18 -8.95
CA PRO A 158 3.10 2.27 -8.41
C PRO A 158 4.12 2.82 -9.41
N GLY A 159 4.33 4.14 -9.41
CA GLY A 159 5.59 4.71 -9.88
C GLY A 159 6.77 4.09 -9.13
N ALA A 160 7.95 4.05 -9.76
CA ALA A 160 9.16 3.52 -9.16
C ALA A 160 10.06 4.62 -8.62
N PRO A 161 10.93 4.34 -7.63
CA PRO A 161 12.11 5.15 -7.37
C PRO A 161 13.03 5.22 -8.59
N ALA A 162 13.91 6.22 -8.64
CA ALA A 162 14.89 6.36 -9.72
C ALA A 162 15.70 5.07 -9.92
N GLY A 163 15.85 4.64 -11.17
CA GLY A 163 16.55 3.41 -11.56
C GLY A 163 15.77 2.51 -12.51
N VAL A 164 14.47 2.71 -12.69
CA VAL A 164 13.66 1.99 -13.69
C VAL A 164 13.59 2.80 -14.99
N LEU A 165 14.01 2.20 -16.10
CA LEU A 165 14.07 2.85 -17.43
C LEU A 165 13.04 2.31 -18.43
N ALA A 166 12.02 1.58 -17.97
CA ALA A 166 11.00 1.03 -18.86
C ALA A 166 9.97 2.10 -19.24
N LEU A 167 9.92 2.46 -20.54
CA LEU A 167 8.93 3.39 -21.10
C LEU A 167 8.20 2.71 -22.28
N PRO A 168 7.23 1.83 -22.02
CA PRO A 168 6.42 1.19 -23.06
C PRO A 168 5.64 2.22 -23.89
N PHE A 169 5.27 1.84 -25.12
CA PHE A 169 4.49 2.71 -26.01
C PHE A 169 3.14 3.12 -25.37
N SER A 170 2.48 2.22 -24.66
CA SER A 170 1.23 2.52 -23.93
C SER A 170 1.42 3.64 -22.91
N THR A 171 2.49 3.59 -22.11
CA THR A 171 2.85 4.64 -21.14
C THR A 171 3.10 5.97 -21.82
N LEU A 172 3.87 5.97 -22.93
CA LEU A 172 4.12 7.19 -23.70
C LEU A 172 2.82 7.79 -24.26
N LYS A 173 1.93 6.95 -24.80
CA LYS A 173 0.63 7.38 -25.30
C LYS A 173 -0.26 7.92 -24.19
N ALA A 174 -0.33 7.25 -23.05
CA ALA A 174 -1.13 7.67 -21.89
C ALA A 174 -0.64 8.99 -21.30
N SER A 175 0.69 9.22 -21.28
CA SER A 175 1.31 10.43 -20.73
C SER A 175 1.42 11.60 -21.73
N ALA A 176 1.21 11.35 -23.03
CA ALA A 176 1.39 12.34 -24.10
C ALA A 176 0.61 13.65 -23.90
N PRO A 177 -0.65 13.66 -23.40
CA PRO A 177 -1.37 14.92 -23.14
C PRO A 177 -0.60 15.91 -22.27
N VAL A 178 0.26 15.42 -21.37
CA VAL A 178 1.10 16.23 -20.49
C VAL A 178 2.50 16.40 -21.06
N LEU A 179 3.19 15.29 -21.38
CA LEU A 179 4.63 15.26 -21.66
C LEU A 179 5.02 15.66 -23.07
N ALA A 180 4.09 15.64 -24.04
CA ALA A 180 4.41 15.95 -25.44
C ALA A 180 4.93 17.39 -25.66
N ASN A 181 4.65 18.31 -24.74
CA ASN A 181 5.13 19.69 -24.81
C ASN A 181 5.85 20.08 -23.51
N PRO A 182 7.18 20.31 -23.51
CA PRO A 182 7.93 20.72 -22.32
C PRO A 182 7.41 22.01 -21.67
N LEU A 183 6.74 22.88 -22.41
CA LEU A 183 6.15 24.11 -21.87
C LEU A 183 4.92 23.85 -20.95
N ASN A 184 4.50 22.59 -20.85
CA ASN A 184 3.42 22.19 -19.94
C ASN A 184 3.91 21.97 -18.49
N ILE A 185 5.20 21.93 -18.21
CA ILE A 185 5.74 21.58 -16.89
C ILE A 185 5.15 22.42 -15.73
N GLY A 186 4.90 23.71 -15.95
CA GLY A 186 4.31 24.62 -14.95
C GLY A 186 2.80 24.77 -15.02
N LYS A 187 2.11 23.86 -15.70
CA LYS A 187 0.66 23.89 -15.90
C LYS A 187 -0.04 22.75 -15.18
N ALA A 188 -1.36 22.76 -15.24
CA ALA A 188 -2.21 21.63 -14.91
C ALA A 188 -2.98 21.20 -16.16
N THR A 189 -3.01 19.88 -16.45
CA THR A 189 -3.64 19.34 -17.66
C THR A 189 -4.75 18.39 -17.27
N MET A 190 -5.98 18.65 -17.78
CA MET A 190 -7.09 17.71 -17.65
C MET A 190 -7.07 16.72 -18.81
N LEU A 191 -7.23 15.41 -18.52
CA LEU A 191 -7.49 14.41 -19.55
C LEU A 191 -8.92 14.52 -20.06
N THR A 192 -9.14 14.21 -21.34
CA THR A 192 -10.50 13.96 -21.82
C THR A 192 -11.04 12.64 -21.27
N PRO A 193 -12.36 12.38 -21.26
CA PRO A 193 -12.92 11.10 -20.84
C PRO A 193 -12.28 9.91 -21.60
N GLU A 194 -12.04 10.03 -22.90
CA GLU A 194 -11.42 8.97 -23.72
C GLU A 194 -9.95 8.74 -23.34
N GLN A 195 -9.21 9.81 -23.06
CA GLN A 195 -7.82 9.73 -22.59
C GLN A 195 -7.74 9.08 -21.20
N PHE A 196 -8.65 9.43 -20.30
CA PHE A 196 -8.76 8.83 -18.99
C PHE A 196 -9.17 7.36 -19.09
N HIS A 197 -10.15 7.03 -19.95
CA HIS A 197 -10.53 5.64 -20.18
C HIS A 197 -9.34 4.82 -20.69
N TYR A 198 -8.61 5.32 -21.69
CA TYR A 198 -7.41 4.63 -22.17
C TYR A 198 -6.34 4.43 -21.09
N ALA A 199 -6.07 5.45 -20.29
CA ALA A 199 -4.96 5.44 -19.33
C ALA A 199 -5.30 4.74 -18.01
N PHE A 200 -6.54 4.89 -17.52
CA PHE A 200 -6.92 4.48 -16.16
C PHE A 200 -7.91 3.31 -16.10
N THR A 201 -8.82 3.21 -17.05
CA THR A 201 -9.99 2.33 -16.94
C THR A 201 -10.24 1.51 -18.21
N ASN A 202 -9.18 1.22 -18.98
CA ASN A 202 -9.25 0.61 -20.30
C ASN A 202 -9.90 -0.79 -20.36
N THR A 203 -10.07 -1.46 -19.21
CA THR A 203 -10.78 -2.75 -19.12
C THR A 203 -12.19 -2.64 -18.54
N ALA A 204 -12.58 -1.44 -18.09
CA ALA A 204 -13.95 -1.18 -17.62
C ALA A 204 -14.90 -0.93 -18.80
N SER A 205 -16.22 -1.04 -18.55
CA SER A 205 -17.20 -0.58 -19.52
C SER A 205 -17.15 0.94 -19.70
N GLU A 206 -17.64 1.45 -20.83
CA GLU A 206 -17.69 2.90 -21.09
C GLU A 206 -18.50 3.65 -20.00
N ASP A 207 -19.61 3.05 -19.56
CA ASP A 207 -20.44 3.63 -18.49
C ASP A 207 -19.70 3.70 -17.16
N GLU A 208 -19.00 2.64 -16.77
CA GLU A 208 -18.18 2.62 -15.55
C GLU A 208 -17.02 3.61 -15.66
N ALA A 209 -16.31 3.62 -16.78
CA ALA A 209 -15.23 4.57 -17.05
C ALA A 209 -15.69 6.02 -16.93
N LYS A 210 -16.87 6.33 -17.50
CA LYS A 210 -17.47 7.66 -17.39
C LYS A 210 -17.82 8.02 -15.96
N GLN A 211 -18.42 7.11 -15.19
CA GLN A 211 -18.75 7.34 -13.79
C GLN A 211 -17.50 7.61 -12.95
N LEU A 212 -16.43 6.84 -13.15
CA LEU A 212 -15.16 7.01 -12.46
C LEU A 212 -14.47 8.33 -12.84
N TYR A 213 -14.51 8.70 -14.13
CA TYR A 213 -14.01 9.99 -14.60
C TYR A 213 -14.77 11.15 -13.97
N ASP A 214 -16.10 11.14 -14.05
CA ASP A 214 -16.92 12.22 -13.51
C ASP A 214 -16.71 12.40 -12.01
N ARG A 215 -16.56 11.30 -11.29
CA ARG A 215 -16.43 11.29 -9.83
C ARG A 215 -15.05 11.69 -9.34
N TYR A 216 -13.97 11.30 -10.03
CA TYR A 216 -12.63 11.35 -9.42
C TYR A 216 -11.60 12.16 -10.20
N ALA A 217 -11.75 12.32 -11.53
CA ALA A 217 -10.72 12.91 -12.33
C ALA A 217 -10.55 14.41 -12.05
N ILE A 218 -9.32 14.85 -11.80
CA ILE A 218 -8.92 16.24 -11.72
C ILE A 218 -7.76 16.53 -12.68
N PRO A 219 -7.41 17.81 -12.95
CA PRO A 219 -6.20 18.12 -13.70
C PRO A 219 -4.93 17.56 -13.03
N CYS A 220 -3.95 17.20 -13.82
CA CYS A 220 -2.65 16.71 -13.37
C CYS A 220 -1.77 17.86 -12.85
N ALA A 221 -1.04 17.63 -11.76
CA ALA A 221 0.11 18.44 -11.41
C ALA A 221 1.28 18.08 -12.35
N ASN A 222 1.36 18.75 -13.50
CA ASN A 222 2.24 18.36 -14.61
C ASN A 222 3.70 18.24 -14.18
N ARG A 223 4.20 19.12 -13.32
CA ARG A 223 5.58 19.10 -12.82
C ARG A 223 5.93 17.74 -12.21
N ILE A 224 5.04 17.16 -11.40
CA ILE A 224 5.27 15.85 -10.77
C ILE A 224 5.44 14.76 -11.84
N LEU A 225 4.61 14.78 -12.90
CA LEU A 225 4.74 13.82 -14.00
C LEU A 225 6.04 14.02 -14.78
N PHE A 226 6.45 15.28 -15.03
CA PHE A 226 7.75 15.56 -15.65
C PHE A 226 8.92 15.10 -14.77
N GLU A 227 8.89 15.37 -13.47
CA GLU A 227 9.93 14.92 -12.53
C GLU A 227 10.03 13.41 -12.52
N GLY A 228 8.92 12.66 -12.42
CA GLY A 228 8.93 11.20 -12.46
C GLY A 228 9.36 10.61 -13.81
N ALA A 229 8.99 11.24 -14.93
CA ALA A 229 9.40 10.77 -16.25
C ALA A 229 10.91 10.96 -16.52
N PHE A 230 11.53 11.97 -15.91
CA PHE A 230 12.92 12.34 -16.13
C PHE A 230 13.84 12.12 -14.91
N GLU A 231 13.34 11.51 -13.84
CA GLU A 231 14.06 11.31 -12.57
C GLU A 231 15.42 10.62 -12.73
N ASN A 232 15.53 9.69 -13.69
CA ASN A 232 16.77 8.96 -13.97
C ASN A 232 17.88 9.83 -14.60
N PHE A 233 17.52 11.00 -15.10
CA PHE A 233 18.42 11.94 -15.75
C PHE A 233 18.75 13.16 -14.88
N VAL A 234 18.10 13.28 -13.70
CA VAL A 234 18.27 14.40 -12.77
C VAL A 234 19.18 13.95 -11.62
N PRO A 235 20.40 14.51 -11.50
CA PRO A 235 21.22 14.26 -10.31
C PRO A 235 20.45 14.65 -9.04
N HIS A 236 20.46 13.78 -8.03
CA HIS A 236 19.75 14.00 -6.75
C HIS A 236 18.23 14.19 -6.88
N SER A 237 17.59 13.45 -7.81
CA SER A 237 16.13 13.42 -7.90
C SER A 237 15.51 13.15 -6.53
N PRO A 238 14.39 13.81 -6.18
CA PRO A 238 13.62 13.50 -4.97
C PRO A 238 13.14 12.04 -4.88
N ALA A 239 13.06 11.34 -6.03
CA ALA A 239 12.72 9.92 -6.12
C ALA A 239 13.94 8.99 -5.92
N HIS A 240 15.12 9.52 -5.65
CA HIS A 240 16.33 8.71 -5.43
C HIS A 240 16.31 8.10 -4.03
N VAL A 241 16.58 6.79 -3.96
CA VAL A 241 16.71 6.04 -2.70
C VAL A 241 17.92 5.13 -2.74
N ASP A 242 18.50 4.81 -1.59
CA ASP A 242 19.45 3.70 -1.51
C ASP A 242 18.64 2.38 -1.46
N VAL A 243 18.55 1.73 -2.61
CA VAL A 243 17.77 0.48 -2.78
C VAL A 243 18.28 -0.69 -1.93
N LYS A 244 19.48 -0.58 -1.36
CA LYS A 244 20.06 -1.57 -0.44
C LYS A 244 19.82 -1.23 1.02
N ALA A 245 19.32 -0.04 1.32
CA ALA A 245 19.03 0.37 2.69
C ALA A 245 17.93 -0.50 3.32
N ALA A 246 18.02 -0.71 4.62
CA ALA A 246 16.96 -1.34 5.38
C ALA A 246 15.70 -0.45 5.36
N ARG A 247 14.54 -1.07 5.15
CA ARG A 247 13.23 -0.43 5.02
C ARG A 247 12.13 -1.36 5.52
N PRO A 248 10.89 -0.91 5.75
CA PRO A 248 9.77 -1.82 6.02
C PRO A 248 9.54 -2.79 4.84
N PRO A 249 8.81 -3.90 5.05
CA PRO A 249 8.33 -4.75 3.97
C PRO A 249 7.57 -3.95 2.92
N ILE A 250 7.78 -4.26 1.63
CA ILE A 250 7.08 -3.61 0.51
C ILE A 250 6.40 -4.66 -0.36
N LEU A 251 5.11 -4.45 -0.63
CA LEU A 251 4.34 -5.14 -1.68
C LEU A 251 4.13 -4.20 -2.86
N LEU A 252 4.40 -4.70 -4.06
CA LEU A 252 4.03 -4.04 -5.31
C LEU A 252 2.92 -4.84 -5.99
N ILE A 253 1.78 -4.21 -6.21
CA ILE A 253 0.63 -4.75 -6.94
C ILE A 253 0.62 -4.15 -8.34
N ALA A 254 0.39 -4.98 -9.35
CA ALA A 254 0.27 -4.57 -10.75
C ALA A 254 -1.06 -4.99 -11.35
N GLY A 255 -1.72 -4.10 -12.07
CA GLY A 255 -2.79 -4.44 -13.01
C GLY A 255 -2.19 -5.02 -14.30
N GLY A 256 -2.63 -6.22 -14.70
CA GLY A 256 -2.06 -6.91 -15.86
C GLY A 256 -2.32 -6.20 -17.19
N GLU A 257 -3.36 -5.35 -17.28
CA GLU A 257 -3.74 -4.58 -18.46
C GLU A 257 -3.51 -3.06 -18.28
N ASP A 258 -2.66 -2.67 -17.34
CA ASP A 258 -2.34 -1.27 -17.09
C ASP A 258 -1.59 -0.65 -18.28
N ASN A 259 -2.19 0.38 -18.90
CA ASN A 259 -1.59 1.12 -20.02
C ASN A 259 -0.63 2.23 -19.57
N LEU A 260 -0.68 2.65 -18.31
CA LEU A 260 0.10 3.80 -17.81
C LEU A 260 1.35 3.34 -17.04
N VAL A 261 1.17 2.47 -16.05
CA VAL A 261 2.24 1.82 -15.28
C VAL A 261 2.15 0.32 -15.51
N THR A 262 2.73 -0.15 -16.60
CA THR A 262 2.56 -1.56 -17.03
C THR A 262 3.05 -2.54 -15.96
N ALA A 263 2.51 -3.77 -15.98
CA ALA A 263 2.96 -4.83 -15.08
C ALA A 263 4.48 -5.09 -15.21
N ASP A 264 5.04 -4.96 -16.42
CA ASP A 264 6.49 -5.08 -16.64
C ASP A 264 7.29 -3.94 -15.99
N TYR A 265 6.75 -2.72 -15.99
CA TYR A 265 7.35 -1.60 -15.27
C TYR A 265 7.35 -1.86 -13.76
N THR A 266 6.22 -2.31 -13.21
CA THR A 266 6.11 -2.66 -11.78
C THR A 266 7.01 -3.85 -11.43
N ARG A 267 7.16 -4.82 -12.34
CA ARG A 267 8.11 -5.95 -12.18
C ARG A 267 9.58 -5.47 -12.21
N ALA A 268 9.90 -4.47 -13.02
CA ALA A 268 11.22 -3.84 -13.02
C ALA A 268 11.47 -3.05 -11.71
N ASN A 269 10.45 -2.37 -11.18
CA ASN A 269 10.51 -1.74 -9.86
C ASN A 269 10.78 -2.79 -8.76
N PHE A 270 10.05 -3.93 -8.76
CA PHE A 270 10.31 -5.03 -7.84
C PHE A 270 11.78 -5.46 -7.89
N LYS A 271 12.32 -5.74 -9.08
CA LYS A 271 13.72 -6.16 -9.25
C LYS A 271 14.71 -5.11 -8.76
N LEU A 272 14.39 -3.82 -8.93
CA LEU A 272 15.24 -2.72 -8.46
C LEU A 272 15.34 -2.71 -6.93
N ILE A 273 14.20 -2.86 -6.22
CA ILE A 273 14.15 -2.69 -4.76
C ILE A 273 14.34 -4.00 -3.99
N ASP A 274 14.35 -5.16 -4.65
CA ASP A 274 14.51 -6.48 -4.00
C ASP A 274 15.96 -6.76 -3.55
N HIS A 275 16.82 -5.75 -3.59
CA HIS A 275 18.18 -5.80 -3.04
C HIS A 275 18.27 -5.41 -1.56
N ALA A 276 17.18 -4.90 -0.98
CA ALA A 276 17.11 -4.58 0.44
C ALA A 276 17.06 -5.86 1.29
N PRO A 277 17.53 -5.83 2.55
CA PRO A 277 17.52 -7.01 3.44
C PRO A 277 16.10 -7.40 3.91
N ASN A 278 15.10 -6.57 3.66
CA ASN A 278 13.73 -6.76 4.09
C ASN A 278 12.86 -7.34 2.96
N ILE A 279 11.71 -7.91 3.33
CA ILE A 279 10.77 -8.53 2.41
C ILE A 279 10.34 -7.57 1.31
N THR A 280 10.47 -8.00 0.05
CA THR A 280 9.82 -7.44 -1.12
C THR A 280 8.87 -8.48 -1.68
N ALA A 281 7.67 -8.06 -2.07
CA ALA A 281 6.67 -8.93 -2.67
C ALA A 281 6.09 -8.28 -3.93
N PHE A 282 5.67 -9.13 -4.86
CA PHE A 282 5.00 -8.72 -6.10
C PHE A 282 3.71 -9.52 -6.27
N LYS A 283 2.65 -8.84 -6.71
CA LYS A 283 1.37 -9.47 -7.07
C LYS A 283 0.79 -8.83 -8.30
N GLU A 284 0.59 -9.62 -9.35
CA GLU A 284 -0.17 -9.20 -10.52
C GLU A 284 -1.63 -9.62 -10.39
N PHE A 285 -2.53 -8.73 -10.78
CA PHE A 285 -3.95 -9.00 -10.96
C PHE A 285 -4.27 -8.96 -12.46
N PRO A 286 -4.35 -10.11 -13.13
CA PRO A 286 -4.63 -10.17 -14.57
C PRO A 286 -5.94 -9.47 -14.94
N GLY A 287 -5.98 -8.85 -16.13
CA GLY A 287 -7.17 -8.19 -16.64
C GLY A 287 -7.53 -6.86 -15.97
N ARG A 288 -6.72 -6.37 -15.05
CA ARG A 288 -6.99 -5.11 -14.32
C ARG A 288 -6.26 -3.92 -14.95
N PRO A 289 -6.91 -2.74 -15.02
CA PRO A 289 -6.35 -1.53 -15.59
C PRO A 289 -5.54 -0.74 -14.53
N HIS A 290 -5.03 0.44 -14.90
CA HIS A 290 -4.30 1.32 -13.96
C HIS A 290 -5.11 1.71 -12.72
N PHE A 291 -6.40 1.99 -12.85
CA PHE A 291 -7.26 2.30 -11.69
C PHE A 291 -7.80 1.01 -11.04
N THR A 292 -6.88 0.05 -10.83
CA THR A 292 -7.21 -1.28 -10.34
C THR A 292 -7.90 -1.29 -8.97
N GLY A 293 -7.62 -0.26 -8.16
CA GLY A 293 -8.24 -0.06 -6.85
C GLY A 293 -9.65 0.54 -6.86
N ALA A 294 -10.22 0.89 -8.03
CA ALA A 294 -11.53 1.52 -8.12
C ALA A 294 -12.50 0.87 -9.09
N VAL A 295 -12.02 0.21 -10.16
CA VAL A 295 -12.90 -0.52 -11.08
C VAL A 295 -13.52 -1.73 -10.41
N SER A 296 -14.66 -2.18 -10.89
CA SER A 296 -15.44 -3.31 -10.34
C SER A 296 -14.54 -4.51 -9.98
N GLY A 297 -14.74 -5.10 -8.79
CA GLY A 297 -13.89 -6.15 -8.23
C GLY A 297 -12.63 -5.62 -7.52
N TRP A 298 -12.55 -4.32 -7.24
CA TRP A 298 -11.47 -3.69 -6.46
C TRP A 298 -11.33 -4.29 -5.06
N GLU A 299 -12.38 -4.89 -4.50
CA GLU A 299 -12.40 -5.49 -3.17
C GLU A 299 -11.34 -6.59 -3.02
N ALA A 300 -11.14 -7.39 -4.07
CA ALA A 300 -10.13 -8.45 -4.07
C ALA A 300 -8.70 -7.88 -3.95
N VAL A 301 -8.46 -6.73 -4.59
CA VAL A 301 -7.17 -6.01 -4.48
C VAL A 301 -7.00 -5.43 -3.10
N ALA A 302 -8.06 -4.81 -2.55
CA ALA A 302 -8.05 -4.22 -1.22
C ALA A 302 -7.81 -5.26 -0.12
N ASP A 303 -8.51 -6.40 -0.19
CA ASP A 303 -8.33 -7.47 0.80
C ASP A 303 -6.92 -8.05 0.73
N TYR A 304 -6.42 -8.36 -0.45
CA TYR A 304 -5.06 -8.86 -0.62
C TYR A 304 -4.01 -7.89 -0.09
N ALA A 305 -4.13 -6.60 -0.40
CA ALA A 305 -3.24 -5.55 0.06
C ALA A 305 -3.18 -5.48 1.60
N LEU A 306 -4.35 -5.51 2.24
CA LEU A 306 -4.44 -5.45 3.69
C LEU A 306 -3.92 -6.72 4.36
N ASP A 307 -4.35 -7.90 3.89
CA ASP A 307 -3.96 -9.18 4.49
C ASP A 307 -2.44 -9.38 4.39
N TRP A 308 -1.84 -9.02 3.25
CA TRP A 308 -0.38 -9.04 3.11
C TRP A 308 0.30 -8.04 4.06
N ALA A 309 -0.18 -6.80 4.14
CA ALA A 309 0.43 -5.78 5.00
C ALA A 309 0.37 -6.12 6.50
N LEU A 310 -0.58 -6.95 6.91
CA LEU A 310 -0.72 -7.45 8.29
C LEU A 310 0.26 -8.59 8.60
N ALA A 311 0.62 -9.40 7.60
CA ALA A 311 1.52 -10.55 7.70
C ALA A 311 2.41 -10.63 6.46
N PRO A 312 3.41 -9.74 6.31
CA PRO A 312 4.24 -9.68 5.11
C PRO A 312 4.98 -10.99 4.83
N ALA A 313 4.88 -11.47 3.60
CA ALA A 313 5.59 -12.65 3.09
C ALA A 313 6.17 -12.35 1.70
N ALA A 314 7.34 -12.93 1.40
CA ALA A 314 7.95 -12.80 0.08
C ALA A 314 7.09 -13.53 -0.97
N THR A 315 6.84 -12.87 -2.09
CA THR A 315 6.23 -13.46 -3.29
C THR A 315 6.97 -12.92 -4.50
N GLU A 316 7.40 -13.81 -5.38
CA GLU A 316 8.10 -13.44 -6.60
C GLU A 316 7.12 -13.30 -7.78
N PRO A 317 7.47 -12.49 -8.81
CA PRO A 317 6.73 -12.47 -10.05
C PRO A 317 6.74 -13.86 -10.68
N THR A 318 5.59 -14.44 -10.91
CA THR A 318 5.46 -15.61 -11.81
C THR A 318 5.80 -15.13 -13.22
N GLY A 319 6.84 -15.71 -13.81
CA GLY A 319 7.40 -15.34 -15.10
C GLY A 319 6.43 -15.46 -16.27
#